data_90a81abc440403bb0710ef119db7b264
#
_entry.id   90a81abc440403bb0710ef119db7b264
#
_cell.length_a   1.000
_cell.length_b   1.000
_cell.length_c   1.000
_cell.angle_alpha   90.00
_cell.angle_beta   90.00
_cell.angle_gamma   90.00
#
_symmetry.space_group_name_H-M   'P 1'
#
loop_
_entity.id
_entity.type
_entity.pdbx_description
1 polymer ?
#
loop_
_entity_poly.entity_id
_entity_poly.type
_entity_poly.pdbx_seq_one_letter_code
_entity_poly.pdbx_strand_id
1 'polypeptide(L)'
;GHSMQYYDGDSDPATWSSSSDSLSLGVCAEVSWAGLYWAGRLGNGSVPNENLRDQVKIKAAENEPYLDVLAEQEWEFDASGVDNYCCFADITPWVVGNPVNARYTVANVVATEQSGSWGGWVLVIVYEDALANMRNLTVFDGLAMITMSGGGSNATVDVPISGFLTPPFGPVDLELGVVAYDGDRGESGDQLGFNGAGTFEYLSDATHAQNNAFNSTQSTNGVMNPWRQPAFNNTLGHDANVFVPDNSAFDLLPNNASDAEIRVTTGGESITVQVVTSVIDVYEPDLRATVYINDLNGGVVEPGDILQYTVVAKNLGSDAAVGVYAETTLDIRTNFVEGSLEWVTPNAIPDMTDALGDDPGEFEEDLQTVRVRLGQGANGLQGGMLDNDPMGQDSVAYRYRVQLTDDCLLLQCDGSLTAEANIFGAGDISSNSQTNEGASALVDANGCPVEEVTVLEVATGVCPPVTIEPVGTTCLGDDVDLEVPELINNPLAISLANYTWTGPNGFTANGPTASIPEADFGDAVVYTMEVTFDGLTCLLSTADFT
;
A
#
# COMPACT_ATOMS: atom_id res chain seq x y z
N GLY A 1 -25.99 -0.16 -39.54
CA GLY A 1 -25.94 0.26 -38.14
C GLY A 1 -26.37 -0.87 -37.24
N HIS A 2 -25.65 -1.04 -36.15
CA HIS A 2 -26.00 -1.99 -35.09
C HIS A 2 -26.89 -1.26 -34.08
N SER A 3 -27.87 -1.94 -33.53
CA SER A 3 -28.67 -1.40 -32.42
C SER A 3 -28.14 -1.98 -31.12
N MET A 4 -27.91 -1.13 -30.13
CA MET A 4 -27.61 -1.56 -28.78
C MET A 4 -28.83 -2.27 -28.19
N GLN A 5 -28.59 -3.33 -27.43
CA GLN A 5 -29.57 -4.09 -26.67
C GLN A 5 -28.95 -4.49 -25.34
N TYR A 6 -29.77 -4.60 -24.30
CA TYR A 6 -29.32 -5.16 -23.04
C TYR A 6 -28.87 -6.61 -23.23
N TYR A 7 -27.79 -6.94 -22.60
CA TYR A 7 -27.30 -8.30 -22.45
C TYR A 7 -27.37 -8.70 -20.98
N ASP A 8 -27.97 -9.84 -20.70
CA ASP A 8 -28.04 -10.41 -19.37
C ASP A 8 -27.25 -11.72 -19.37
N GLY A 9 -26.04 -11.66 -18.82
CA GLY A 9 -25.06 -12.76 -18.85
C GLY A 9 -25.25 -13.80 -17.77
N ASP A 10 -25.86 -13.47 -16.64
CA ASP A 10 -26.02 -14.37 -15.50
C ASP A 10 -27.46 -14.82 -15.25
N SER A 11 -28.42 -14.24 -15.96
CA SER A 11 -29.85 -14.59 -15.83
C SER A 11 -30.41 -14.47 -14.40
N ASP A 12 -29.82 -13.58 -13.57
CA ASP A 12 -30.34 -13.31 -12.23
C ASP A 12 -31.64 -12.51 -12.33
N PRO A 13 -32.74 -12.96 -11.74
CA PRO A 13 -34.02 -12.24 -11.82
C PRO A 13 -34.00 -10.86 -11.12
N ALA A 14 -32.98 -10.54 -10.34
CA ALA A 14 -32.81 -9.25 -9.69
C ALA A 14 -32.10 -8.21 -10.59
N THR A 15 -31.65 -8.61 -11.77
CA THR A 15 -30.98 -7.75 -12.75
C THR A 15 -31.72 -7.78 -14.09
N TRP A 16 -31.61 -6.71 -14.89
CA TRP A 16 -32.15 -6.67 -16.25
C TRP A 16 -31.04 -6.68 -17.31
N SER A 17 -29.82 -6.48 -16.87
CA SER A 17 -28.62 -6.57 -17.71
C SER A 17 -27.44 -6.94 -16.83
N SER A 18 -26.51 -7.73 -17.36
CA SER A 18 -25.26 -8.05 -16.70
C SER A 18 -24.19 -8.38 -17.71
N SER A 19 -22.97 -7.94 -17.46
CA SER A 19 -21.79 -8.29 -18.25
C SER A 19 -20.57 -8.45 -17.34
N SER A 20 -19.57 -9.21 -17.77
CA SER A 20 -18.46 -9.57 -16.90
C SER A 20 -17.12 -9.55 -17.60
N ASP A 21 -16.08 -9.37 -16.80
CA ASP A 21 -14.69 -9.52 -17.20
C ASP A 21 -13.86 -10.14 -16.07
N SER A 22 -12.67 -10.64 -16.38
CA SER A 22 -11.78 -11.29 -15.44
C SER A 22 -10.54 -10.44 -15.18
N LEU A 23 -10.25 -10.22 -13.90
CA LEU A 23 -9.00 -9.64 -13.42
C LEU A 23 -8.04 -10.75 -13.02
N SER A 24 -6.77 -10.62 -13.43
CA SER A 24 -5.69 -11.52 -13.05
C SER A 24 -4.41 -10.72 -12.85
N LEU A 25 -4.06 -10.45 -11.60
CA LEU A 25 -2.83 -9.79 -11.18
C LEU A 25 -1.77 -10.82 -10.78
N GLY A 26 -0.53 -10.37 -10.68
CA GLY A 26 0.58 -11.16 -10.12
C GLY A 26 0.29 -11.66 -8.71
N VAL A 27 0.99 -12.74 -8.31
CA VAL A 27 0.77 -13.35 -6.98
C VAL A 27 1.19 -12.43 -5.83
N CYS A 28 2.10 -11.48 -6.09
CA CYS A 28 2.59 -10.50 -5.12
C CYS A 28 1.92 -9.11 -5.29
N ALA A 29 0.88 -9.04 -6.10
CA ALA A 29 0.19 -7.77 -6.33
C ALA A 29 -0.86 -7.51 -5.26
N GLU A 30 -0.84 -6.30 -4.71
CA GLU A 30 -1.81 -5.80 -3.75
C GLU A 30 -2.54 -4.59 -4.31
N VAL A 31 -3.87 -4.56 -4.19
CA VAL A 31 -4.69 -3.47 -4.72
C VAL A 31 -4.62 -2.28 -3.78
N SER A 32 -4.13 -1.15 -4.30
CA SER A 32 -4.07 0.13 -3.60
C SER A 32 -5.30 0.99 -3.87
N TRP A 33 -5.91 0.86 -5.06
CA TRP A 33 -7.12 1.59 -5.41
C TRP A 33 -7.93 0.89 -6.50
N ALA A 34 -9.28 1.02 -6.43
CA ALA A 34 -10.21 0.45 -7.38
C ALA A 34 -11.38 1.39 -7.66
N GLY A 35 -11.42 1.95 -8.86
CA GLY A 35 -12.50 2.84 -9.34
C GLY A 35 -13.44 2.12 -10.29
N LEU A 36 -14.73 2.11 -9.98
CA LEU A 36 -15.77 1.63 -10.89
C LEU A 36 -16.37 2.81 -11.64
N TYR A 37 -16.30 2.74 -12.95
CA TYR A 37 -16.86 3.72 -13.88
C TYR A 37 -17.96 3.09 -14.71
N TRP A 38 -19.07 3.80 -14.89
CA TRP A 38 -20.13 3.37 -15.81
C TRP A 38 -20.78 4.56 -16.47
N ALA A 39 -21.32 4.34 -17.64
CA ALA A 39 -21.90 5.41 -18.45
C ALA A 39 -22.95 4.85 -19.44
N GLY A 40 -23.79 5.74 -19.92
CA GLY A 40 -24.75 5.38 -20.93
C GLY A 40 -25.44 6.57 -21.59
N ARG A 41 -25.89 6.33 -22.82
CA ARG A 41 -26.72 7.26 -23.59
C ARG A 41 -28.19 7.05 -23.25
N LEU A 42 -28.87 8.11 -22.85
CA LEU A 42 -30.27 8.09 -22.44
C LEU A 42 -31.25 8.33 -23.61
N GLY A 43 -30.80 9.02 -24.67
CA GLY A 43 -31.66 9.29 -25.83
C GLY A 43 -32.67 10.42 -25.57
N ASN A 44 -33.56 10.63 -26.58
CA ASN A 44 -34.58 11.70 -26.54
C ASN A 44 -35.98 11.19 -26.14
N GLY A 45 -36.05 10.09 -25.40
CA GLY A 45 -37.32 9.44 -25.03
C GLY A 45 -37.30 8.88 -23.61
N SER A 46 -38.40 8.23 -23.21
CA SER A 46 -38.46 7.57 -21.92
C SER A 46 -37.55 6.34 -21.91
N VAL A 47 -36.53 6.34 -21.08
CA VAL A 47 -35.60 5.22 -20.87
C VAL A 47 -36.08 4.43 -19.66
N PRO A 48 -36.26 3.11 -19.75
CA PRO A 48 -36.60 2.30 -18.58
C PRO A 48 -35.51 2.43 -17.50
N ASN A 49 -35.94 2.63 -16.25
CA ASN A 49 -35.05 2.76 -15.09
C ASN A 49 -34.07 3.95 -15.13
N GLU A 50 -34.34 4.99 -15.91
CA GLU A 50 -33.49 6.18 -16.02
C GLU A 50 -33.18 6.82 -14.66
N ASN A 51 -34.12 6.79 -13.73
CA ASN A 51 -33.95 7.25 -12.35
C ASN A 51 -33.01 6.41 -11.50
N LEU A 52 -32.47 5.32 -12.02
CA LEU A 52 -31.48 4.43 -11.39
C LEU A 52 -30.14 4.47 -12.11
N ARG A 53 -29.88 5.44 -12.98
CA ARG A 53 -28.63 5.55 -13.73
C ARG A 53 -27.41 5.79 -12.84
N ASP A 54 -27.61 6.35 -11.66
CA ASP A 54 -26.60 6.56 -10.61
C ASP A 54 -26.28 5.29 -9.79
N GLN A 55 -26.91 4.16 -10.14
CA GLN A 55 -26.79 2.92 -9.39
C GLN A 55 -26.46 1.74 -10.32
N VAL A 56 -25.53 0.92 -9.88
CA VAL A 56 -25.21 -0.38 -10.51
C VAL A 56 -25.06 -1.45 -9.45
N LYS A 57 -24.99 -2.70 -9.87
CA LYS A 57 -24.69 -3.84 -9.00
C LYS A 57 -23.37 -4.46 -9.44
N ILE A 58 -22.55 -4.91 -8.50
CA ILE A 58 -21.29 -5.60 -8.78
C ILE A 58 -21.15 -6.87 -7.93
N LYS A 59 -20.54 -7.92 -8.49
CA LYS A 59 -20.10 -9.12 -7.75
C LYS A 59 -18.76 -9.62 -8.26
N ALA A 60 -17.97 -10.25 -7.38
CA ALA A 60 -16.61 -10.72 -7.66
C ALA A 60 -16.53 -12.19 -8.09
N ALA A 61 -17.62 -12.95 -7.99
CA ALA A 61 -17.71 -14.33 -8.45
C ALA A 61 -19.15 -14.70 -8.82
N GLU A 62 -19.31 -15.75 -9.62
CA GLU A 62 -20.61 -16.14 -10.16
C GLU A 62 -21.67 -16.46 -9.08
N ASN A 63 -21.23 -17.07 -7.96
CA ASN A 63 -22.13 -17.50 -6.88
C ASN A 63 -22.20 -16.50 -5.70
N GLU A 64 -21.52 -15.35 -5.81
CA GLU A 64 -21.56 -14.31 -4.78
C GLU A 64 -22.77 -13.38 -4.97
N PRO A 65 -23.29 -12.81 -3.87
CA PRO A 65 -24.36 -11.83 -3.95
C PRO A 65 -23.85 -10.52 -4.59
N TYR A 66 -24.76 -9.82 -5.25
CA TYR A 66 -24.47 -8.48 -5.73
C TYR A 66 -24.36 -7.47 -4.59
N LEU A 67 -23.35 -6.59 -4.67
CA LEU A 67 -23.30 -5.33 -3.94
C LEU A 67 -24.03 -4.27 -4.76
N ASP A 68 -24.88 -3.48 -4.13
CA ASP A 68 -25.43 -2.25 -4.70
C ASP A 68 -24.41 -1.12 -4.58
N VAL A 69 -24.03 -0.52 -5.70
CA VAL A 69 -23.09 0.60 -5.77
C VAL A 69 -23.82 1.85 -6.21
N LEU A 70 -23.74 2.90 -5.40
CA LEU A 70 -24.24 4.23 -5.71
C LEU A 70 -23.08 5.11 -6.19
N ALA A 71 -23.31 5.92 -7.22
CA ALA A 71 -22.32 6.86 -7.71
C ALA A 71 -21.92 7.87 -6.63
N GLU A 72 -20.63 8.08 -6.45
CA GLU A 72 -20.09 9.19 -5.67
C GLU A 72 -20.04 10.48 -6.49
N GLN A 73 -19.85 10.31 -7.81
CA GLN A 73 -19.86 11.39 -8.78
C GLN A 73 -20.69 11.00 -9.99
N GLU A 74 -21.53 11.93 -10.45
CA GLU A 74 -22.33 11.79 -11.65
C GLU A 74 -22.15 13.05 -12.52
N TRP A 75 -21.92 12.85 -13.81
CA TRP A 75 -21.85 13.90 -14.82
C TRP A 75 -22.95 13.67 -15.85
N GLU A 76 -23.84 14.63 -15.98
CA GLU A 76 -24.83 14.67 -17.07
C GLU A 76 -24.35 15.63 -18.18
N PHE A 77 -24.54 15.25 -19.41
CA PHE A 77 -24.13 16.08 -20.55
C PHE A 77 -24.99 15.80 -21.78
N ASP A 78 -25.16 16.85 -22.59
CA ASP A 78 -25.85 16.78 -23.88
C ASP A 78 -24.83 16.63 -25.00
N ALA A 79 -24.95 15.57 -25.78
CA ALA A 79 -24.19 15.39 -27.00
C ALA A 79 -25.14 15.35 -28.20
N SER A 80 -25.10 16.39 -29.02
CA SER A 80 -25.94 16.52 -30.22
C SER A 80 -27.45 16.50 -29.95
N GLY A 81 -27.89 17.08 -28.82
CA GLY A 81 -29.29 17.13 -28.42
C GLY A 81 -29.79 15.80 -27.80
N VAL A 82 -28.89 14.99 -27.25
CA VAL A 82 -29.19 13.72 -26.61
C VAL A 82 -28.55 13.68 -25.24
N ASP A 83 -29.34 13.37 -24.21
CA ASP A 83 -28.88 13.25 -22.84
C ASP A 83 -28.01 12.01 -22.65
N ASN A 84 -26.93 12.18 -21.93
CA ASN A 84 -25.98 11.14 -21.57
C ASN A 84 -25.53 11.32 -20.12
N TYR A 85 -24.95 10.30 -19.54
CA TYR A 85 -24.38 10.34 -18.21
C TYR A 85 -23.11 9.50 -18.09
N CYS A 86 -22.25 9.89 -17.14
CA CYS A 86 -21.12 9.10 -16.66
C CYS A 86 -21.13 9.11 -15.14
N CYS A 87 -20.78 8.02 -14.53
CA CYS A 87 -20.71 7.83 -13.09
C CYS A 87 -19.38 7.25 -12.64
N PHE A 88 -19.05 7.51 -11.39
CA PHE A 88 -17.88 6.96 -10.70
C PHE A 88 -18.23 6.61 -9.26
N ALA A 89 -17.60 5.53 -8.77
CA ALA A 89 -17.54 5.18 -7.34
C ALA A 89 -16.21 4.54 -6.99
N ASP A 90 -15.63 4.94 -5.86
CA ASP A 90 -14.50 4.24 -5.25
C ASP A 90 -14.99 2.98 -4.54
N ILE A 91 -14.57 1.83 -5.03
CA ILE A 91 -14.94 0.53 -4.45
C ILE A 91 -13.73 -0.23 -3.89
N THR A 92 -12.64 0.47 -3.62
CA THR A 92 -11.40 -0.10 -3.10
C THR A 92 -11.62 -1.02 -1.88
N PRO A 93 -12.34 -0.59 -0.82
CA PRO A 93 -12.53 -1.44 0.35
C PRO A 93 -13.26 -2.74 0.04
N TRP A 94 -14.17 -2.70 -0.94
CA TRP A 94 -14.90 -3.89 -1.35
C TRP A 94 -14.02 -4.83 -2.19
N VAL A 95 -13.22 -4.30 -3.13
CA VAL A 95 -12.30 -5.12 -3.95
C VAL A 95 -11.26 -5.79 -3.07
N VAL A 96 -10.64 -5.06 -2.14
CA VAL A 96 -9.64 -5.61 -1.19
C VAL A 96 -10.25 -6.67 -0.26
N GLY A 97 -11.52 -6.52 0.12
CA GLY A 97 -12.25 -7.47 0.97
C GLY A 97 -12.75 -8.74 0.25
N ASN A 98 -12.53 -8.87 -1.06
CA ASN A 98 -12.97 -10.00 -1.89
C ASN A 98 -11.77 -10.62 -2.64
N PRO A 99 -11.92 -11.80 -3.25
CA PRO A 99 -10.88 -12.37 -4.11
C PRO A 99 -10.56 -11.43 -5.28
N VAL A 100 -9.36 -10.83 -5.27
CA VAL A 100 -8.93 -9.85 -6.29
C VAL A 100 -8.88 -10.51 -7.68
N ASN A 101 -8.25 -11.67 -7.80
CA ASN A 101 -8.20 -12.45 -9.03
C ASN A 101 -9.52 -13.21 -9.22
N ALA A 102 -10.47 -12.55 -9.87
CA ALA A 102 -11.84 -13.03 -10.00
C ALA A 102 -12.49 -12.59 -11.33
N ARG A 103 -13.66 -13.14 -11.60
CA ARG A 103 -14.54 -12.65 -12.65
C ARG A 103 -15.54 -11.66 -12.05
N TYR A 104 -15.30 -10.39 -12.30
CA TYR A 104 -16.22 -9.33 -11.90
C TYR A 104 -17.40 -9.24 -12.87
N THR A 105 -18.60 -9.11 -12.31
CA THR A 105 -19.84 -8.91 -13.07
C THR A 105 -20.49 -7.63 -12.61
N VAL A 106 -20.78 -6.73 -13.55
CA VAL A 106 -21.55 -5.51 -13.29
C VAL A 106 -22.89 -5.62 -14.00
N ALA A 107 -23.94 -5.21 -13.29
CA ALA A 107 -25.31 -5.31 -13.73
C ALA A 107 -26.04 -3.97 -13.60
N ASN A 108 -27.09 -3.83 -14.42
CA ASN A 108 -28.04 -2.71 -14.37
C ASN A 108 -27.48 -1.35 -14.82
N VAL A 109 -26.49 -1.32 -15.72
CA VAL A 109 -26.09 -0.09 -16.40
C VAL A 109 -27.26 0.38 -17.30
N VAL A 110 -27.72 1.60 -17.09
CA VAL A 110 -28.86 2.17 -17.84
C VAL A 110 -28.42 2.76 -19.16
N ALA A 111 -29.03 2.38 -20.26
CA ALA A 111 -28.84 2.99 -21.58
C ALA A 111 -30.06 2.77 -22.47
N THR A 112 -30.17 3.52 -23.53
CA THR A 112 -31.26 3.39 -24.52
C THR A 112 -30.96 2.24 -25.49
N GLU A 113 -31.91 1.35 -25.71
CA GLU A 113 -31.86 0.29 -26.73
C GLU A 113 -32.20 0.85 -28.11
N GLN A 114 -31.22 1.40 -28.79
CA GLN A 114 -31.41 1.95 -30.15
C GLN A 114 -30.11 1.97 -30.96
N SER A 115 -30.23 2.32 -32.25
CA SER A 115 -29.06 2.58 -33.09
C SER A 115 -28.35 3.86 -32.67
N GLY A 116 -27.02 3.83 -32.62
CA GLY A 116 -26.20 4.95 -32.17
C GLY A 116 -26.26 5.20 -30.65
N SER A 117 -26.71 4.22 -29.89
CA SER A 117 -26.63 4.23 -28.43
C SER A 117 -25.40 3.44 -27.97
N TRP A 118 -24.92 3.81 -26.78
CA TRP A 118 -23.78 3.17 -26.12
C TRP A 118 -24.00 3.12 -24.61
N GLY A 119 -23.27 2.25 -23.96
CA GLY A 119 -23.27 2.11 -22.51
C GLY A 119 -22.37 0.95 -22.08
N GLY A 120 -21.78 1.07 -20.92
CA GLY A 120 -20.89 0.06 -20.37
C GLY A 120 -20.28 0.48 -19.06
N TRP A 121 -19.36 -0.34 -18.60
CA TRP A 121 -18.60 -0.11 -17.36
C TRP A 121 -17.14 -0.49 -17.53
N VAL A 122 -16.29 0.09 -16.69
CA VAL A 122 -14.86 -0.21 -16.57
C VAL A 122 -14.50 -0.23 -15.09
N LEU A 123 -13.69 -1.21 -14.69
CA LEU A 123 -13.04 -1.26 -13.39
C LEU A 123 -11.56 -0.91 -13.60
N VAL A 124 -11.14 0.22 -13.07
CA VAL A 124 -9.74 0.66 -13.08
C VAL A 124 -9.11 0.25 -11.76
N ILE A 125 -8.02 -0.52 -11.85
CA ILE A 125 -7.30 -1.03 -10.68
C ILE A 125 -5.89 -0.44 -10.67
N VAL A 126 -5.52 0.17 -9.56
CA VAL A 126 -4.13 0.51 -9.22
C VAL A 126 -3.64 -0.49 -8.19
N TYR A 127 -2.51 -1.10 -8.45
CA TYR A 127 -1.93 -2.10 -7.56
C TYR A 127 -0.42 -1.91 -7.42
N GLU A 128 0.11 -2.35 -6.30
CA GLU A 128 1.53 -2.48 -6.04
C GLU A 128 1.93 -3.94 -6.26
N ASP A 129 3.10 -4.17 -6.84
CA ASP A 129 3.66 -5.52 -6.99
C ASP A 129 5.13 -5.46 -6.55
N ALA A 130 5.43 -6.13 -5.45
CA ALA A 130 6.77 -6.12 -4.86
C ALA A 130 7.86 -6.71 -5.78
N LEU A 131 7.48 -7.36 -6.89
CA LEU A 131 8.39 -7.89 -7.90
C LEU A 131 8.47 -7.01 -9.16
N ALA A 132 7.71 -5.92 -9.23
CA ALA A 132 7.72 -4.99 -10.36
C ALA A 132 8.73 -3.86 -10.17
N ASN A 133 9.16 -3.27 -11.28
CA ASN A 133 9.96 -2.05 -11.25
C ASN A 133 9.14 -0.86 -10.72
N MET A 134 9.83 0.11 -10.11
CA MET A 134 9.21 1.37 -9.68
C MET A 134 8.65 2.14 -10.88
N ARG A 135 7.40 2.62 -10.75
CA ARG A 135 6.68 3.35 -11.80
C ARG A 135 5.91 4.53 -11.21
N ASN A 136 5.83 5.60 -11.97
CA ASN A 136 4.87 6.67 -11.71
C ASN A 136 3.52 6.28 -12.33
N LEU A 137 2.50 6.24 -11.49
CA LEU A 137 1.14 5.90 -11.88
C LEU A 137 0.26 7.13 -11.69
N THR A 138 -0.51 7.48 -12.73
CA THR A 138 -1.48 8.57 -12.62
C THR A 138 -2.81 8.16 -13.24
N VAL A 139 -3.89 8.44 -12.53
CA VAL A 139 -5.27 8.30 -13.00
C VAL A 139 -5.91 9.68 -13.03
N PHE A 140 -6.26 10.16 -14.22
CA PHE A 140 -7.07 11.35 -14.40
C PHE A 140 -8.49 10.91 -14.74
N ASP A 141 -9.44 11.28 -13.93
CA ASP A 141 -10.85 11.02 -14.16
C ASP A 141 -11.67 12.31 -14.18
N GLY A 142 -12.86 12.22 -14.72
CA GLY A 142 -13.75 13.35 -14.90
C GLY A 142 -14.59 13.21 -16.14
N LEU A 143 -14.79 14.31 -16.86
CA LEU A 143 -15.51 14.33 -18.12
C LEU A 143 -14.94 15.36 -19.07
N ALA A 144 -14.53 14.91 -20.25
CA ALA A 144 -14.16 15.79 -21.36
C ALA A 144 -14.92 15.40 -22.61
N MET A 145 -15.80 16.28 -23.08
CA MET A 145 -16.47 16.12 -24.37
C MET A 145 -15.69 16.85 -25.46
N ILE A 146 -15.26 16.13 -26.49
CA ILE A 146 -14.44 16.60 -27.61
C ILE A 146 -15.28 16.52 -28.87
N THR A 147 -15.50 17.65 -29.54
CA THR A 147 -16.39 17.70 -30.71
C THR A 147 -15.95 18.76 -31.71
N MET A 148 -16.16 18.47 -32.98
CA MET A 148 -15.94 19.41 -34.10
C MET A 148 -17.13 20.34 -34.35
N SER A 149 -18.30 20.16 -33.75
CA SER A 149 -19.49 20.92 -34.09
C SER A 149 -19.47 22.35 -33.54
N GLY A 150 -19.55 23.33 -34.44
CA GLY A 150 -19.92 24.69 -34.12
C GLY A 150 -18.83 25.74 -33.98
N GLY A 151 -17.72 25.62 -34.68
CA GLY A 151 -16.72 26.70 -34.80
C GLY A 151 -16.03 27.09 -33.51
N GLY A 152 -15.99 26.21 -32.53
CA GLY A 152 -15.41 26.41 -31.21
C GLY A 152 -14.38 25.32 -30.89
N SER A 153 -13.41 25.70 -30.28
CA SER A 153 -12.14 25.29 -29.77
C SER A 153 -12.02 23.97 -28.98
N ASN A 154 -12.96 23.05 -29.00
CA ASN A 154 -12.91 21.84 -28.18
C ASN A 154 -12.68 20.55 -29.01
N ALA A 155 -12.01 20.66 -30.15
CA ALA A 155 -11.60 19.49 -30.92
C ALA A 155 -10.39 18.75 -30.28
N THR A 156 -9.86 19.28 -29.21
CA THR A 156 -8.67 18.77 -28.52
C THR A 156 -8.77 19.02 -27.03
N VAL A 157 -8.34 18.04 -26.24
CA VAL A 157 -8.11 18.15 -24.79
C VAL A 157 -6.69 17.64 -24.51
N ASP A 158 -5.93 18.44 -23.78
CA ASP A 158 -4.58 18.15 -23.34
C ASP A 158 -4.57 17.92 -21.81
N VAL A 159 -3.94 16.83 -21.40
CA VAL A 159 -3.78 16.43 -20.00
C VAL A 159 -2.29 16.44 -19.66
N PRO A 160 -1.82 17.46 -18.92
CA PRO A 160 -0.42 17.52 -18.51
C PRO A 160 -0.15 16.51 -17.41
N ILE A 161 0.99 15.83 -17.49
CA ILE A 161 1.50 14.91 -16.48
C ILE A 161 2.89 15.36 -16.03
N SER A 162 3.17 15.24 -14.73
CA SER A 162 4.44 15.63 -14.13
C SER A 162 4.65 14.88 -12.81
N GLY A 163 5.79 15.11 -12.15
CA GLY A 163 6.09 14.48 -10.86
C GLY A 163 6.78 13.13 -11.01
N PHE A 164 7.44 12.90 -12.12
CA PHE A 164 8.31 11.75 -12.37
C PHE A 164 9.67 12.23 -12.89
N LEU A 165 10.65 11.34 -12.84
CA LEU A 165 11.91 11.48 -13.57
C LEU A 165 12.20 10.16 -14.26
N THR A 166 12.33 10.18 -15.58
CA THR A 166 12.70 8.98 -16.33
C THR A 166 14.19 8.65 -16.17
N PRO A 167 14.59 7.38 -16.32
CA PRO A 167 16.00 6.98 -16.23
C PRO A 167 16.92 7.87 -17.09
N PRO A 168 18.15 8.18 -16.62
CA PRO A 168 19.09 9.02 -17.39
C PRO A 168 19.65 8.30 -18.62
N PHE A 169 19.53 6.98 -18.67
CA PHE A 169 19.96 6.12 -19.78
C PHE A 169 19.17 4.80 -19.75
N GLY A 170 19.21 4.08 -20.85
CA GLY A 170 18.45 2.82 -21.00
C GLY A 170 17.01 3.04 -21.46
N PRO A 171 16.21 1.97 -21.58
CA PRO A 171 14.83 2.04 -22.02
C PRO A 171 13.96 2.82 -21.04
N VAL A 172 12.90 3.43 -21.55
CA VAL A 172 11.83 4.08 -20.78
C VAL A 172 10.52 3.49 -21.27
N ASP A 173 9.88 2.68 -20.44
CA ASP A 173 8.61 2.09 -20.76
C ASP A 173 7.46 3.02 -20.36
N LEU A 174 6.40 3.00 -21.18
CA LEU A 174 5.24 3.86 -21.08
C LEU A 174 3.98 3.07 -21.41
N GLU A 175 2.96 3.18 -20.57
CA GLU A 175 1.61 2.67 -20.84
C GLU A 175 0.59 3.79 -20.66
N LEU A 176 -0.40 3.84 -21.55
CA LEU A 176 -1.49 4.82 -21.52
C LEU A 176 -2.83 4.10 -21.59
N GLY A 177 -3.65 4.26 -20.56
CA GLY A 177 -5.03 3.79 -20.57
C GLY A 177 -6.00 4.90 -20.90
N VAL A 178 -7.09 4.57 -21.59
CA VAL A 178 -8.16 5.51 -21.89
C VAL A 178 -9.53 4.83 -21.84
N VAL A 179 -10.49 5.49 -21.21
CA VAL A 179 -11.91 5.13 -21.25
C VAL A 179 -12.68 6.24 -21.95
N ALA A 180 -13.29 5.91 -23.07
CA ALA A 180 -14.02 6.86 -23.90
C ALA A 180 -15.35 6.27 -24.41
N TYR A 181 -16.25 7.17 -24.79
CA TYR A 181 -17.58 6.84 -25.28
C TYR A 181 -17.90 7.61 -26.57
N ASP A 182 -18.80 7.03 -27.34
CA ASP A 182 -19.30 7.50 -28.65
C ASP A 182 -18.23 7.39 -29.79
N GLY A 183 -17.14 6.64 -29.56
CA GLY A 183 -16.18 6.30 -30.64
C GLY A 183 -16.78 5.31 -31.62
N ASP A 184 -16.63 5.55 -32.92
CA ASP A 184 -17.25 4.75 -33.99
C ASP A 184 -16.22 3.97 -34.82
N ARG A 185 -16.46 2.70 -34.99
CA ARG A 185 -15.54 1.80 -35.72
C ARG A 185 -15.29 2.22 -37.16
N GLY A 186 -16.23 2.89 -37.77
CA GLY A 186 -16.19 3.25 -39.21
C GLY A 186 -15.85 4.70 -39.50
N GLU A 187 -15.83 5.53 -38.47
CA GLU A 187 -15.44 6.93 -38.60
C GLU A 187 -13.95 7.07 -38.33
N SER A 188 -13.36 8.14 -38.80
CA SER A 188 -11.94 8.41 -38.58
C SER A 188 -11.70 9.89 -38.37
N GLY A 189 -10.60 10.22 -37.70
CA GLY A 189 -10.22 11.58 -37.36
C GLY A 189 -9.93 11.79 -35.88
N ASP A 190 -10.23 10.81 -35.07
CA ASP A 190 -9.92 10.77 -33.66
C ASP A 190 -8.55 10.17 -33.38
N GLN A 191 -7.81 10.76 -32.46
CA GLN A 191 -6.43 10.41 -32.19
C GLN A 191 -6.11 10.52 -30.70
N LEU A 192 -5.27 9.62 -30.23
CA LEU A 192 -4.61 9.70 -28.94
C LEU A 192 -3.13 10.03 -29.16
N GLY A 193 -2.65 11.12 -28.63
CA GLY A 193 -1.27 11.58 -28.76
C GLY A 193 -0.56 11.68 -27.44
N PHE A 194 0.76 11.57 -27.50
CA PHE A 194 1.65 11.75 -26.35
C PHE A 194 2.81 12.68 -26.73
N ASN A 195 3.23 13.53 -25.81
CA ASN A 195 4.33 14.47 -25.99
C ASN A 195 5.19 14.56 -24.72
N GLY A 196 6.30 13.85 -24.68
CA GLY A 196 7.36 14.02 -23.69
C GLY A 196 8.66 14.53 -24.30
N ALA A 197 8.75 14.54 -25.64
CA ALA A 197 9.95 14.94 -26.39
C ALA A 197 9.83 16.31 -27.10
N GLY A 198 8.74 17.08 -26.82
CA GLY A 198 8.49 18.40 -27.38
C GLY A 198 7.61 18.44 -28.63
N THR A 199 7.18 17.29 -29.13
CA THR A 199 6.22 17.14 -30.23
C THR A 199 5.22 16.03 -29.92
N PHE A 200 3.96 16.20 -30.35
CA PHE A 200 2.98 15.14 -30.21
C PHE A 200 3.22 14.04 -31.23
N GLU A 201 3.41 12.82 -30.74
CA GLU A 201 3.33 11.60 -31.54
C GLU A 201 1.97 10.93 -31.29
N TYR A 202 1.28 10.57 -32.37
CA TYR A 202 -0.03 9.94 -32.29
C TYR A 202 0.09 8.42 -32.28
N LEU A 203 -0.57 7.79 -31.33
CA LEU A 203 -0.43 6.37 -31.07
C LEU A 203 -1.22 5.51 -32.07
N SER A 204 -0.73 4.31 -32.26
CA SER A 204 -1.40 3.25 -33.01
C SER A 204 -0.91 1.89 -32.57
N ASP A 205 -1.73 0.87 -32.75
CA ASP A 205 -1.36 -0.52 -32.49
C ASP A 205 -2.06 -1.46 -33.49
N ALA A 206 -2.07 -2.76 -33.23
CA ALA A 206 -2.65 -3.75 -34.15
C ALA A 206 -4.19 -3.62 -34.29
N THR A 207 -4.87 -3.01 -33.31
CA THR A 207 -6.33 -2.81 -33.31
C THR A 207 -6.71 -1.37 -33.67
N HIS A 208 -5.86 -0.40 -33.38
CA HIS A 208 -6.13 1.02 -33.52
C HIS A 208 -5.25 1.66 -34.61
N ALA A 209 -5.89 2.22 -35.62
CA ALA A 209 -5.19 3.07 -36.55
C ALA A 209 -4.92 4.44 -35.90
N GLN A 210 -3.82 5.11 -36.29
CA GLN A 210 -3.42 6.41 -35.73
C GLN A 210 -4.52 7.49 -35.82
N ASN A 211 -5.43 7.40 -36.78
CA ASN A 211 -6.54 8.33 -36.99
C ASN A 211 -7.91 7.71 -36.70
N ASN A 212 -7.96 6.65 -35.90
CA ASN A 212 -9.16 6.02 -35.39
C ASN A 212 -8.78 5.25 -34.10
N ALA A 213 -8.44 6.01 -33.07
CA ALA A 213 -8.00 5.51 -31.77
C ALA A 213 -9.17 5.03 -30.91
N PHE A 214 -10.38 5.59 -31.13
CA PHE A 214 -11.60 5.26 -30.41
C PHE A 214 -12.58 4.57 -31.36
N ASN A 215 -12.38 3.30 -31.58
CA ASN A 215 -13.05 2.53 -32.62
C ASN A 215 -14.01 1.46 -32.10
N SER A 216 -14.65 1.74 -30.95
CA SER A 216 -15.57 0.81 -30.28
C SER A 216 -14.89 -0.52 -29.91
N THR A 217 -13.76 -0.47 -29.20
CA THR A 217 -13.02 -1.67 -28.81
C THR A 217 -12.57 -1.63 -27.35
N GLN A 218 -12.25 -2.80 -26.82
CA GLN A 218 -11.62 -2.97 -25.52
C GLN A 218 -10.40 -3.89 -25.70
N SER A 219 -9.22 -3.32 -25.51
CA SER A 219 -7.98 -4.00 -25.81
C SER A 219 -6.82 -3.57 -24.92
N THR A 220 -5.80 -4.41 -24.85
CA THR A 220 -4.51 -4.10 -24.25
C THR A 220 -3.42 -4.36 -25.27
N ASN A 221 -2.61 -3.33 -25.57
CA ASN A 221 -1.52 -3.41 -26.57
C ASN A 221 -1.97 -4.01 -27.91
N GLY A 222 -3.09 -3.52 -28.42
CA GLY A 222 -3.68 -3.98 -29.69
C GLY A 222 -4.27 -5.39 -29.68
N VAL A 223 -4.36 -6.04 -28.52
CA VAL A 223 -4.98 -7.36 -28.38
C VAL A 223 -6.35 -7.19 -27.71
N MET A 224 -7.39 -7.58 -28.47
CA MET A 224 -8.76 -7.55 -27.95
C MET A 224 -8.90 -8.42 -26.72
N ASN A 225 -9.58 -7.92 -25.70
CA ASN A 225 -9.83 -8.66 -24.46
C ASN A 225 -10.78 -9.86 -24.71
N PRO A 226 -10.31 -11.10 -24.63
CA PRO A 226 -11.12 -12.29 -24.90
C PRO A 226 -11.93 -12.78 -23.69
N TRP A 227 -11.67 -12.25 -22.49
CA TRP A 227 -12.24 -12.75 -21.22
C TRP A 227 -13.57 -12.12 -20.88
N ARG A 228 -13.95 -11.06 -21.61
CA ARG A 228 -15.23 -10.38 -21.43
C ARG A 228 -16.43 -11.27 -21.80
N GLN A 229 -17.53 -11.04 -21.15
CA GLN A 229 -18.84 -11.55 -21.58
C GLN A 229 -19.87 -10.42 -21.58
N PRO A 230 -20.44 -10.08 -22.74
CA PRO A 230 -20.19 -10.68 -24.06
C PRO A 230 -18.87 -10.24 -24.69
N ALA A 231 -18.18 -11.11 -25.41
CA ALA A 231 -16.91 -10.84 -26.09
C ALA A 231 -17.13 -10.32 -27.52
N PHE A 232 -17.89 -9.25 -27.67
CA PHE A 232 -18.12 -8.62 -28.97
C PHE A 232 -16.89 -7.81 -29.42
N ASN A 233 -16.54 -7.94 -30.71
CA ASN A 233 -15.45 -7.15 -31.29
C ASN A 233 -15.80 -5.68 -31.53
N ASN A 234 -17.07 -5.33 -31.49
CA ASN A 234 -17.56 -3.96 -31.57
C ASN A 234 -18.42 -3.72 -30.33
N THR A 235 -17.96 -2.81 -29.48
CA THR A 235 -18.58 -2.45 -28.20
C THR A 235 -19.56 -1.29 -28.29
N LEU A 236 -19.90 -0.90 -29.54
CA LEU A 236 -20.92 0.11 -29.85
C LEU A 236 -20.68 1.45 -29.13
N GLY A 237 -19.50 2.02 -29.32
CA GLY A 237 -19.14 3.34 -28.76
C GLY A 237 -18.65 3.28 -27.31
N HIS A 238 -18.25 2.12 -26.82
CA HIS A 238 -17.59 2.00 -25.52
C HIS A 238 -16.16 1.53 -25.72
N ASP A 239 -15.21 2.41 -25.52
CA ASP A 239 -13.77 2.18 -25.65
C ASP A 239 -13.11 2.11 -24.26
N ALA A 240 -12.34 1.04 -24.04
CA ALA A 240 -11.49 0.88 -22.85
C ALA A 240 -10.18 0.21 -23.27
N ASN A 241 -9.18 1.02 -23.54
CA ASN A 241 -7.97 0.57 -24.22
C ASN A 241 -6.72 0.96 -23.44
N VAL A 242 -5.74 0.06 -23.39
CA VAL A 242 -4.39 0.31 -22.89
C VAL A 242 -3.42 0.23 -24.07
N PHE A 243 -2.76 1.34 -24.35
CA PHE A 243 -1.70 1.45 -25.34
C PHE A 243 -0.34 1.24 -24.67
N VAL A 244 0.51 0.42 -25.28
CA VAL A 244 1.90 0.22 -24.87
C VAL A 244 2.77 0.57 -26.08
N PRO A 245 3.05 1.85 -26.31
CA PRO A 245 3.77 2.29 -27.49
C PRO A 245 5.25 1.89 -27.43
N ASP A 246 5.84 1.59 -28.57
CA ASP A 246 7.29 1.40 -28.68
C ASP A 246 8.00 2.76 -28.54
N ASN A 247 8.73 2.92 -27.45
CA ASN A 247 9.54 4.11 -27.16
C ASN A 247 11.05 3.87 -27.35
N SER A 248 11.43 2.85 -28.11
CA SER A 248 12.85 2.49 -28.33
C SER A 248 13.66 3.59 -29.04
N ALA A 249 12.99 4.50 -29.74
CA ALA A 249 13.58 5.67 -30.37
C ALA A 249 13.62 6.92 -29.46
N PHE A 250 13.00 6.89 -28.26
CA PHE A 250 12.88 8.01 -27.32
C PHE A 250 12.19 9.25 -27.90
N ASP A 251 11.34 9.06 -28.91
CA ASP A 251 10.58 10.12 -29.57
C ASP A 251 9.26 10.45 -28.85
N LEU A 252 8.76 9.54 -28.02
CA LEU A 252 7.61 9.76 -27.15
C LEU A 252 8.05 10.34 -25.81
N LEU A 253 8.96 9.67 -25.10
CA LEU A 253 9.41 10.03 -23.77
C LEU A 253 10.92 9.78 -23.67
N PRO A 254 11.75 10.85 -23.66
CA PRO A 254 13.20 10.70 -23.60
C PRO A 254 13.69 10.39 -22.18
N ASN A 255 14.96 10.02 -22.06
CA ASN A 255 15.64 9.97 -20.79
C ASN A 255 15.72 11.36 -20.14
N ASN A 256 15.72 11.42 -18.82
CA ASN A 256 15.71 12.64 -17.98
C ASN A 256 14.47 13.52 -18.22
N ALA A 257 13.35 12.97 -18.66
CA ALA A 257 12.09 13.69 -18.74
C ALA A 257 11.41 13.74 -17.36
N SER A 258 10.82 14.89 -17.03
CA SER A 258 10.10 15.13 -15.76
C SER A 258 8.66 15.56 -15.97
N ASP A 259 8.25 15.75 -17.19
CA ASP A 259 6.91 16.15 -17.59
C ASP A 259 6.58 15.62 -18.99
N ALA A 260 5.29 15.47 -19.24
CA ALA A 260 4.76 15.10 -20.54
C ALA A 260 3.30 15.57 -20.66
N GLU A 261 2.69 15.34 -21.83
CA GLU A 261 1.31 15.74 -22.11
C GLU A 261 0.61 14.67 -22.94
N ILE A 262 -0.60 14.27 -22.51
CA ILE A 262 -1.48 13.39 -23.25
C ILE A 262 -2.49 14.24 -24.00
N ARG A 263 -2.72 13.95 -25.27
CA ARG A 263 -3.69 14.66 -26.11
C ARG A 263 -4.75 13.71 -26.62
N VAL A 264 -6.01 14.08 -26.42
CA VAL A 264 -7.13 13.49 -27.18
C VAL A 264 -7.66 14.53 -28.14
N THR A 265 -7.77 14.18 -29.41
CA THR A 265 -8.26 15.09 -30.44
C THR A 265 -9.19 14.37 -31.41
N THR A 266 -10.10 15.11 -32.00
CA THR A 266 -10.98 14.62 -33.08
C THR A 266 -11.03 15.58 -34.27
N GLY A 267 -11.08 15.02 -35.46
CA GLY A 267 -11.32 15.72 -36.72
C GLY A 267 -12.65 15.34 -37.40
N GLY A 268 -13.45 14.50 -36.75
CA GLY A 268 -14.66 13.94 -37.36
C GLY A 268 -15.84 13.79 -36.41
N GLU A 269 -15.74 12.91 -35.46
CA GLU A 269 -16.82 12.52 -34.57
C GLU A 269 -16.77 13.27 -33.23
N SER A 270 -17.80 13.09 -32.41
CA SER A 270 -17.81 13.52 -31.00
C SER A 270 -17.38 12.37 -30.11
N ILE A 271 -16.46 12.62 -29.19
CA ILE A 271 -15.95 11.62 -28.26
C ILE A 271 -16.08 12.17 -26.83
N THR A 272 -16.48 11.34 -25.93
CA THR A 272 -16.50 11.66 -24.49
C THR A 272 -15.45 10.84 -23.78
N VAL A 273 -14.47 11.48 -23.16
CA VAL A 273 -13.41 10.83 -22.39
C VAL A 273 -13.74 10.96 -20.91
N GLN A 274 -13.74 9.84 -20.20
CA GLN A 274 -13.99 9.79 -18.75
C GLN A 274 -12.71 9.52 -17.96
N VAL A 275 -11.83 8.65 -18.42
CA VAL A 275 -10.59 8.30 -17.71
C VAL A 275 -9.41 8.31 -18.68
N VAL A 276 -8.29 8.84 -18.21
CA VAL A 276 -6.97 8.67 -18.83
C VAL A 276 -6.01 8.21 -17.74
N THR A 277 -5.21 7.18 -18.04
CA THR A 277 -4.17 6.72 -17.12
C THR A 277 -2.80 6.77 -17.78
N SER A 278 -1.77 7.01 -16.99
CA SER A 278 -0.38 6.88 -17.43
C SER A 278 0.42 6.06 -16.44
N VAL A 279 1.29 5.22 -16.98
CA VAL A 279 2.26 4.40 -16.26
C VAL A 279 3.61 4.66 -16.90
N ILE A 280 4.57 5.18 -16.14
CA ILE A 280 5.88 5.61 -16.64
C ILE A 280 6.96 5.04 -15.74
N ASP A 281 7.97 4.39 -16.32
CA ASP A 281 9.16 3.96 -15.58
C ASP A 281 9.89 5.16 -15.00
N VAL A 282 10.26 5.08 -13.71
CA VAL A 282 10.92 6.17 -13.00
C VAL A 282 12.33 5.78 -12.55
N TYR A 283 13.10 6.81 -12.29
CA TYR A 283 14.45 6.69 -11.78
C TYR A 283 14.46 7.08 -10.31
N GLU A 284 14.40 6.09 -9.43
CA GLU A 284 14.32 6.27 -7.98
C GLU A 284 15.09 5.17 -7.25
N PRO A 285 15.66 5.44 -6.06
CA PRO A 285 16.17 4.40 -5.20
C PRO A 285 15.03 3.57 -4.60
N ASP A 286 15.29 2.32 -4.28
CA ASP A 286 14.43 1.45 -3.46
C ASP A 286 15.27 0.88 -2.32
N LEU A 287 15.26 1.60 -1.20
CA LEU A 287 16.06 1.25 -0.03
C LEU A 287 15.35 0.19 0.80
N ARG A 288 16.04 -0.90 1.11
CA ARG A 288 15.53 -1.99 1.95
C ARG A 288 16.52 -2.31 3.06
N ALA A 289 16.03 -2.47 4.29
CA ALA A 289 16.83 -2.93 5.43
C ALA A 289 16.16 -4.15 6.08
N THR A 290 16.93 -5.21 6.25
CA THR A 290 16.44 -6.48 6.81
C THR A 290 17.19 -6.79 8.10
N VAL A 291 16.48 -7.13 9.17
CA VAL A 291 17.05 -7.51 10.45
C VAL A 291 16.98 -9.02 10.64
N TYR A 292 18.12 -9.63 10.98
CA TYR A 292 18.22 -11.01 11.42
C TYR A 292 18.62 -11.05 12.87
N ILE A 293 17.93 -11.86 13.69
CA ILE A 293 18.27 -12.07 15.09
C ILE A 293 18.82 -13.48 15.25
N ASN A 294 19.97 -13.59 15.93
CA ASN A 294 20.58 -14.87 16.26
C ASN A 294 20.93 -14.93 17.74
N ASP A 295 20.43 -15.93 18.43
CA ASP A 295 20.81 -16.21 19.80
C ASP A 295 22.24 -16.79 19.86
N LEU A 296 23.13 -16.10 20.57
CA LEU A 296 24.53 -16.52 20.73
C LEU A 296 24.73 -17.57 21.82
N ASN A 297 23.80 -17.70 22.73
CA ASN A 297 23.80 -18.71 23.79
C ASN A 297 23.32 -20.05 23.24
N GLY A 298 22.43 -20.02 22.25
CA GLY A 298 21.90 -21.18 21.54
C GLY A 298 20.84 -21.92 22.37
N GLY A 299 19.93 -22.56 21.66
CA GLY A 299 18.81 -23.24 22.29
C GLY A 299 17.51 -22.49 22.13
N VAL A 300 16.76 -22.39 23.20
CA VAL A 300 15.56 -21.55 23.33
C VAL A 300 16.00 -20.25 23.95
N VAL A 301 15.56 -19.13 23.43
CA VAL A 301 15.92 -17.81 23.96
C VAL A 301 15.36 -17.66 25.37
N GLU A 302 16.24 -17.38 26.34
CA GLU A 302 15.93 -17.27 27.75
C GLU A 302 16.33 -15.88 28.30
N PRO A 303 15.77 -15.45 29.44
CA PRO A 303 16.17 -14.19 30.10
C PRO A 303 17.69 -14.10 30.31
N GLY A 304 18.28 -12.96 29.96
CA GLY A 304 19.72 -12.72 30.09
C GLY A 304 20.56 -13.17 28.89
N ASP A 305 19.98 -13.81 27.89
CA ASP A 305 20.70 -14.22 26.68
C ASP A 305 21.23 -13.04 25.87
N ILE A 306 22.31 -13.30 25.15
CA ILE A 306 22.90 -12.32 24.23
C ILE A 306 22.41 -12.62 22.81
N LEU A 307 21.68 -11.68 22.26
CA LEU A 307 21.14 -11.72 20.91
C LEU A 307 22.03 -10.90 19.96
N GLN A 308 22.37 -11.44 18.82
CA GLN A 308 23.06 -10.72 17.77
C GLN A 308 22.07 -10.29 16.69
N TYR A 309 21.96 -9.00 16.50
CA TYR A 309 21.21 -8.38 15.41
C TYR A 309 22.15 -8.16 14.23
N THR A 310 21.75 -8.61 13.05
CA THR A 310 22.45 -8.34 11.80
C THR A 310 21.50 -7.61 10.86
N VAL A 311 21.86 -6.40 10.48
CA VAL A 311 21.08 -5.58 9.56
C VAL A 311 21.77 -5.63 8.19
N VAL A 312 20.98 -5.94 7.17
CA VAL A 312 21.43 -6.00 5.76
C VAL A 312 20.66 -4.95 4.98
N ALA A 313 21.36 -3.97 4.47
CA ALA A 313 20.81 -2.88 3.67
C ALA A 313 21.12 -3.07 2.18
N LYS A 314 20.13 -2.77 1.34
CA LYS A 314 20.20 -2.85 -0.12
C LYS A 314 19.54 -1.64 -0.75
N ASN A 315 19.91 -1.35 -1.99
CA ASN A 315 19.18 -0.45 -2.88
C ASN A 315 18.76 -1.23 -4.13
N LEU A 316 17.49 -1.60 -4.21
CA LEU A 316 16.92 -2.39 -5.31
C LEU A 316 16.38 -1.49 -6.44
N GLY A 317 16.41 -0.18 -6.25
CA GLY A 317 15.91 0.80 -7.20
C GLY A 317 16.79 0.98 -8.44
N SER A 318 16.41 1.95 -9.25
CA SER A 318 17.12 2.33 -10.47
C SER A 318 18.11 3.48 -10.27
N ASP A 319 17.92 4.31 -9.23
CA ASP A 319 18.83 5.40 -8.83
C ASP A 319 19.76 4.96 -7.68
N ALA A 320 20.99 5.44 -7.66
CA ALA A 320 21.82 5.35 -6.49
C ALA A 320 21.22 6.18 -5.34
N ALA A 321 21.42 5.76 -4.10
CA ALA A 321 20.94 6.51 -2.94
C ALA A 321 22.09 7.17 -2.21
N VAL A 322 21.94 8.44 -1.84
CA VAL A 322 22.93 9.25 -1.10
C VAL A 322 22.42 9.61 0.29
N GLY A 323 23.34 9.88 1.20
CA GLY A 323 23.01 10.22 2.58
C GLY A 323 22.40 9.05 3.35
N VAL A 324 22.69 7.81 2.96
CA VAL A 324 22.00 6.61 3.46
C VAL A 324 22.42 6.28 4.89
N TYR A 325 21.44 6.04 5.75
CA TYR A 325 21.64 5.52 7.10
C TYR A 325 20.47 4.62 7.51
N ALA A 326 20.74 3.73 8.44
CA ALA A 326 19.69 2.89 9.05
C ALA A 326 19.65 3.13 10.57
N GLU A 327 18.44 3.04 11.13
CA GLU A 327 18.18 3.20 12.55
C GLU A 327 17.39 2.00 13.08
N THR A 328 17.77 1.51 14.24
CA THR A 328 17.02 0.50 14.99
C THR A 328 16.82 1.01 16.40
N THR A 329 15.58 1.27 16.78
CA THR A 329 15.22 1.52 18.18
C THR A 329 15.11 0.19 18.91
N LEU A 330 15.84 0.06 20.00
CA LEU A 330 15.89 -1.19 20.76
C LEU A 330 14.61 -1.37 21.56
N ASP A 331 14.14 -2.61 21.65
CA ASP A 331 13.05 -3.00 22.54
C ASP A 331 13.45 -2.73 24.02
N ILE A 332 12.55 -2.18 24.81
CA ILE A 332 12.76 -1.87 26.23
C ILE A 332 13.27 -3.06 27.06
N ARG A 333 13.04 -4.27 26.58
CA ARG A 333 13.50 -5.51 27.21
C ARG A 333 14.92 -5.89 26.82
N THR A 334 15.61 -5.07 26.03
CA THR A 334 16.98 -5.32 25.60
C THR A 334 17.92 -4.20 26.00
N ASN A 335 19.16 -4.54 26.30
CA ASN A 335 20.23 -3.61 26.60
C ASN A 335 21.34 -3.73 25.58
N PHE A 336 21.77 -2.63 25.01
CA PHE A 336 22.89 -2.62 24.08
C PHE A 336 24.18 -3.11 24.74
N VAL A 337 24.95 -3.97 24.03
CA VAL A 337 26.23 -4.44 24.49
C VAL A 337 27.33 -3.54 23.91
N GLU A 338 27.94 -2.72 24.76
CA GLU A 338 29.01 -1.78 24.37
C GLU A 338 30.15 -2.46 23.61
N GLY A 339 30.68 -1.81 22.59
CA GLY A 339 31.77 -2.30 21.75
C GLY A 339 31.38 -3.48 20.84
N SER A 340 30.09 -3.72 20.65
CA SER A 340 29.60 -4.83 19.81
C SER A 340 29.24 -4.44 18.37
N LEU A 341 29.23 -3.15 18.07
CA LEU A 341 28.88 -2.64 16.74
C LEU A 341 30.04 -2.84 15.76
N GLU A 342 29.80 -3.59 14.69
CA GLU A 342 30.83 -3.95 13.71
C GLU A 342 30.26 -4.20 12.31
N TRP A 343 31.10 -4.04 11.28
CA TRP A 343 30.76 -4.40 9.90
C TRP A 343 30.76 -5.92 9.70
N VAL A 344 29.81 -6.44 8.94
CA VAL A 344 29.76 -7.85 8.52
C VAL A 344 30.41 -8.05 7.15
N THR A 345 30.18 -7.14 6.23
CA THR A 345 30.81 -7.16 4.91
C THR A 345 32.17 -6.48 4.95
N PRO A 346 33.21 -7.07 4.34
CA PRO A 346 34.53 -6.48 4.31
C PRO A 346 34.56 -5.31 3.32
N ASN A 347 34.03 -4.18 3.75
CA ASN A 347 34.21 -2.93 3.04
C ASN A 347 35.49 -2.26 3.52
N ALA A 348 36.12 -1.49 2.64
CA ALA A 348 37.30 -0.67 2.96
C ALA A 348 36.95 0.53 3.86
N ILE A 349 35.97 0.38 4.76
CA ILE A 349 35.50 1.34 5.72
C ILE A 349 36.26 1.11 7.04
N PRO A 350 36.64 2.16 7.79
CA PRO A 350 37.30 2.02 9.09
C PRO A 350 36.50 1.16 10.06
N ASP A 351 37.19 0.64 11.08
CA ASP A 351 36.53 -0.05 12.20
C ASP A 351 35.41 0.86 12.75
N MET A 352 34.27 0.27 13.09
CA MET A 352 33.11 0.97 13.59
C MET A 352 33.06 0.87 15.11
N THR A 353 32.67 1.94 15.76
CA THR A 353 32.45 2.02 17.21
C THR A 353 31.00 2.38 17.51
N ASP A 354 30.62 2.41 18.75
CA ASP A 354 29.30 2.84 19.23
C ASP A 354 29.32 4.29 19.78
N ALA A 355 30.46 4.99 19.67
CA ALA A 355 30.57 6.35 20.11
C ALA A 355 29.91 7.35 19.15
N LEU A 356 29.30 8.39 19.72
CA LEU A 356 28.57 9.37 18.92
C LEU A 356 29.51 10.21 18.02
N GLY A 357 29.29 10.17 16.71
CA GLY A 357 29.81 11.11 15.72
C GLY A 357 31.28 10.94 15.35
N ASP A 358 32.00 9.92 15.77
CA ASP A 358 33.43 9.70 15.47
C ASP A 358 33.63 8.85 14.20
N ASP A 359 32.72 7.93 13.91
CA ASP A 359 32.70 7.07 12.73
C ASP A 359 31.25 6.81 12.25
N PRO A 360 30.98 5.96 11.24
CA PRO A 360 29.62 5.75 10.73
C PRO A 360 28.62 5.15 11.72
N GLY A 361 29.09 4.42 12.75
CA GLY A 361 28.23 3.77 13.74
C GLY A 361 28.05 4.63 14.98
N GLU A 362 26.92 4.51 15.63
CA GLU A 362 26.67 5.13 16.94
C GLU A 362 25.53 4.43 17.68
N PHE A 363 25.60 4.45 19.01
CA PHE A 363 24.49 4.11 19.88
C PHE A 363 24.11 5.31 20.73
N GLU A 364 22.87 5.77 20.59
CA GLU A 364 22.32 6.90 21.34
C GLU A 364 21.53 6.37 22.55
N GLU A 365 22.15 6.43 23.74
CA GLU A 365 21.61 5.86 24.96
C GLU A 365 20.26 6.48 25.38
N ASP A 366 20.10 7.80 25.23
CA ASP A 366 18.87 8.51 25.62
C ASP A 366 17.66 8.08 24.74
N LEU A 367 17.91 7.69 23.50
CA LEU A 367 16.88 7.24 22.54
C LEU A 367 16.84 5.71 22.40
N GLN A 368 17.74 4.98 23.03
CA GLN A 368 17.94 3.54 22.86
C GLN A 368 18.01 3.13 21.37
N THR A 369 18.72 3.92 20.57
CA THR A 369 18.75 3.77 19.12
C THR A 369 20.17 3.51 18.61
N VAL A 370 20.32 2.43 17.83
CA VAL A 370 21.52 2.16 17.04
C VAL A 370 21.32 2.80 15.68
N ARG A 371 22.24 3.71 15.32
CA ARG A 371 22.26 4.33 13.99
C ARG A 371 23.55 3.97 13.28
N VAL A 372 23.45 3.54 12.02
CA VAL A 372 24.59 3.26 11.17
C VAL A 372 24.45 3.97 9.82
N ARG A 373 25.43 4.82 9.51
CA ARG A 373 25.53 5.49 8.23
C ARG A 373 26.17 4.54 7.23
N LEU A 374 25.49 4.34 6.10
CA LEU A 374 25.76 3.25 5.17
C LEU A 374 26.33 3.75 3.86
N GLY A 375 27.09 2.91 3.18
CA GLY A 375 27.54 3.14 1.81
C GLY A 375 28.89 3.86 1.68
N GLN A 376 29.27 4.10 0.43
CA GLN A 376 30.58 4.70 0.11
C GLN A 376 30.64 6.15 0.59
N GLY A 377 31.66 6.49 1.37
CA GLY A 377 31.88 7.84 1.90
C GLY A 377 31.14 8.13 3.20
N ALA A 378 30.45 7.17 3.79
CA ALA A 378 29.84 7.29 5.11
C ALA A 378 30.89 7.66 6.18
N ASN A 379 30.51 8.52 7.11
CA ASN A 379 31.36 8.99 8.21
C ASN A 379 30.51 9.35 9.43
N GLY A 380 31.11 9.82 10.52
CA GLY A 380 30.40 10.13 11.76
C GLY A 380 29.32 11.21 11.68
N LEU A 381 29.19 11.94 10.57
CA LEU A 381 28.24 13.03 10.42
C LEU A 381 27.26 12.85 9.27
N GLN A 382 27.63 12.07 8.25
CA GLN A 382 26.86 11.93 7.01
C GLN A 382 26.80 10.49 6.54
N GLY A 383 25.62 10.09 6.07
CA GLY A 383 25.42 8.86 5.32
C GLY A 383 26.17 8.87 4.00
N GLY A 384 26.54 7.70 3.51
CA GLY A 384 27.24 7.50 2.25
C GLY A 384 26.30 7.25 1.08
N MET A 385 26.86 6.69 0.00
CA MET A 385 26.14 6.32 -1.19
C MET A 385 26.01 4.78 -1.26
N LEU A 386 24.78 4.31 -1.51
CA LEU A 386 24.50 2.95 -1.92
C LEU A 386 24.20 2.96 -3.42
N ASP A 387 25.05 2.26 -4.18
CA ASP A 387 24.81 2.08 -5.61
C ASP A 387 23.51 1.30 -5.83
N ASN A 388 22.87 1.53 -6.94
CA ASN A 388 21.67 0.78 -7.32
C ASN A 388 22.03 -0.63 -7.79
N ASP A 389 21.33 -1.62 -7.28
CA ASP A 389 21.45 -3.01 -7.69
C ASP A 389 20.07 -3.69 -7.74
N PRO A 390 19.34 -3.56 -8.85
CA PRO A 390 18.02 -4.16 -9.01
C PRO A 390 18.00 -5.70 -8.86
N MET A 391 19.17 -6.35 -8.99
CA MET A 391 19.30 -7.80 -8.76
C MET A 391 19.53 -8.16 -7.29
N GLY A 392 19.76 -7.16 -6.42
CA GLY A 392 19.95 -7.34 -4.98
C GLY A 392 21.19 -8.16 -4.59
N GLN A 393 22.22 -8.16 -5.43
CA GLN A 393 23.47 -8.93 -5.18
C GLN A 393 24.42 -8.14 -4.27
N ASP A 394 24.42 -6.82 -4.39
CA ASP A 394 25.20 -5.93 -3.54
C ASP A 394 24.42 -5.57 -2.28
N SER A 395 25.12 -5.61 -1.15
CA SER A 395 24.53 -5.28 0.14
C SER A 395 25.60 -4.74 1.09
N VAL A 396 25.19 -3.86 1.98
CA VAL A 396 25.98 -3.43 3.12
C VAL A 396 25.37 -4.01 4.38
N ALA A 397 26.18 -4.66 5.20
CA ALA A 397 25.69 -5.30 6.40
C ALA A 397 26.54 -4.93 7.61
N TYR A 398 25.87 -4.68 8.73
CA TYR A 398 26.47 -4.48 10.04
C TYR A 398 25.77 -5.34 11.07
N ARG A 399 26.39 -5.50 12.23
CA ARG A 399 25.81 -6.20 13.35
C ARG A 399 26.18 -5.57 14.67
N TYR A 400 25.34 -5.81 15.65
CA TYR A 400 25.53 -5.43 17.05
C TYR A 400 24.89 -6.48 17.95
N ARG A 401 25.15 -6.38 19.24
CA ARG A 401 24.60 -7.30 20.22
C ARG A 401 23.75 -6.55 21.22
N VAL A 402 22.70 -7.22 21.67
CA VAL A 402 21.89 -6.79 22.79
C VAL A 402 21.83 -7.93 23.82
N GLN A 403 21.73 -7.60 25.08
CA GLN A 403 21.43 -8.54 26.13
C GLN A 403 19.95 -8.44 26.46
N LEU A 404 19.25 -9.56 26.40
CA LEU A 404 17.88 -9.65 26.85
C LEU A 404 17.83 -9.40 28.37
N THR A 405 16.87 -8.62 28.83
CA THR A 405 16.70 -8.39 30.26
C THR A 405 16.49 -9.69 31.02
N ASP A 406 16.96 -9.76 32.27
CA ASP A 406 16.63 -10.80 33.22
C ASP A 406 15.39 -10.44 34.07
N ASP A 407 14.78 -9.27 33.80
CA ASP A 407 13.54 -8.83 34.46
C ASP A 407 12.35 -9.67 33.95
N CYS A 408 12.01 -10.65 34.76
CA CYS A 408 10.92 -11.57 34.47
C CYS A 408 9.55 -10.89 34.35
N LEU A 409 9.36 -9.74 35.00
CA LEU A 409 8.11 -9.00 34.87
C LEU A 409 7.92 -8.49 33.42
N LEU A 410 8.92 -7.80 32.91
CA LEU A 410 8.86 -7.25 31.54
C LEU A 410 8.68 -8.35 30.49
N LEU A 411 9.35 -9.50 30.67
CA LEU A 411 9.27 -10.62 29.73
C LEU A 411 7.96 -11.40 29.80
N GLN A 412 7.31 -11.45 30.97
CA GLN A 412 6.00 -12.12 31.10
C GLN A 412 4.85 -11.28 30.55
N CYS A 413 5.03 -9.96 30.38
CA CYS A 413 4.03 -9.10 29.79
C CYS A 413 3.81 -9.44 28.30
N ASP A 414 4.91 -9.66 27.59
CA ASP A 414 4.92 -10.11 26.20
C ASP A 414 6.18 -10.97 25.99
N GLY A 415 5.99 -12.21 25.63
CA GLY A 415 7.07 -13.16 25.35
C GLY A 415 7.67 -13.03 23.97
N SER A 416 7.20 -12.12 23.13
CA SER A 416 7.74 -11.90 21.77
C SER A 416 8.53 -10.60 21.69
N LEU A 417 9.76 -10.67 21.16
CA LEU A 417 10.57 -9.51 20.80
C LEU A 417 10.39 -9.16 19.35
N THR A 418 10.25 -7.90 19.04
CA THR A 418 10.25 -7.41 17.66
C THR A 418 11.51 -6.60 17.38
N ALA A 419 12.02 -6.71 16.16
CA ALA A 419 13.13 -5.90 15.68
C ALA A 419 12.88 -5.48 14.24
N GLU A 420 13.07 -4.20 14.01
CA GLU A 420 13.00 -3.58 12.69
C GLU A 420 14.15 -2.59 12.51
N ALA A 421 14.50 -2.31 11.28
CA ALA A 421 15.47 -1.28 10.96
C ALA A 421 14.86 -0.35 9.91
N ASN A 422 14.72 0.92 10.26
CA ASN A 422 14.29 1.94 9.33
C ASN A 422 15.49 2.43 8.53
N ILE A 423 15.36 2.49 7.22
CA ILE A 423 16.42 2.98 6.32
C ILE A 423 15.99 4.26 5.62
N PHE A 424 16.90 5.20 5.53
CA PHE A 424 16.68 6.54 5.00
C PHE A 424 17.74 6.88 3.97
N GLY A 425 17.37 7.69 2.98
CA GLY A 425 18.27 8.22 1.96
C GLY A 425 17.53 9.08 0.96
N ALA A 426 18.22 9.53 -0.05
CA ALA A 426 17.62 10.24 -1.17
C ALA A 426 18.28 9.77 -2.47
N GLY A 427 17.56 9.81 -3.58
CA GLY A 427 18.14 9.53 -4.89
C GLY A 427 19.28 10.50 -5.25
N ASP A 428 20.35 10.00 -5.82
CA ASP A 428 21.48 10.81 -6.26
C ASP A 428 21.09 11.76 -7.40
N ILE A 429 20.28 11.28 -8.34
CA ILE A 429 19.80 12.06 -9.48
C ILE A 429 18.37 12.53 -9.25
N SER A 430 17.46 11.65 -8.81
CA SER A 430 16.06 12.00 -8.55
C SER A 430 15.88 12.99 -7.41
N SER A 431 16.81 13.00 -6.44
CA SER A 431 16.72 13.79 -5.20
C SER A 431 15.47 13.52 -4.35
N ASN A 432 14.71 12.49 -4.67
CA ASN A 432 13.55 12.07 -3.91
C ASN A 432 14.00 11.38 -2.62
N SER A 433 13.45 11.84 -1.49
CA SER A 433 13.71 11.21 -0.20
C SER A 433 13.01 9.87 -0.13
N GLN A 434 13.72 8.86 0.34
CA GLN A 434 13.21 7.51 0.56
C GLN A 434 13.31 7.15 2.05
N THR A 435 12.26 6.54 2.55
CA THR A 435 12.22 5.93 3.88
C THR A 435 11.54 4.58 3.73
N ASN A 436 12.16 3.54 4.26
CA ASN A 436 11.52 2.22 4.34
C ASN A 436 11.55 1.76 5.79
N GLU A 437 10.40 1.34 6.29
CA GLU A 437 10.20 0.87 7.66
C GLU A 437 10.08 -0.67 7.65
N GLY A 438 10.93 -1.32 8.44
CA GLY A 438 10.77 -2.70 8.86
C GLY A 438 10.66 -3.77 7.77
N ALA A 439 11.65 -3.90 6.89
CA ALA A 439 11.65 -5.03 5.96
C ALA A 439 12.22 -6.29 6.62
N SER A 440 11.46 -7.40 6.63
CA SER A 440 12.00 -8.71 6.95
C SER A 440 12.60 -9.38 5.70
N ALA A 441 13.55 -10.29 5.89
CA ALA A 441 14.09 -11.11 4.77
C ALA A 441 13.14 -12.23 4.36
N LEU A 442 11.96 -12.29 4.95
CA LEU A 442 11.02 -13.38 4.75
C LEU A 442 10.29 -13.20 3.43
N VAL A 443 10.02 -14.30 2.80
CA VAL A 443 9.05 -14.40 1.72
C VAL A 443 7.89 -15.27 2.22
N ASP A 444 6.69 -14.95 1.80
CA ASP A 444 5.52 -15.76 2.11
C ASP A 444 5.55 -17.12 1.38
N ALA A 445 4.51 -17.93 1.55
CA ALA A 445 4.39 -19.22 0.89
C ALA A 445 4.34 -19.13 -0.66
N ASN A 446 4.06 -17.96 -1.21
CA ASN A 446 4.01 -17.69 -2.64
C ASN A 446 5.34 -17.14 -3.18
N GLY A 447 6.29 -16.84 -2.31
CA GLY A 447 7.57 -16.24 -2.65
C GLY A 447 7.54 -14.70 -2.72
N CYS A 448 6.48 -14.07 -2.22
CA CYS A 448 6.39 -12.61 -2.17
C CYS A 448 7.18 -12.06 -0.99
N PRO A 449 7.96 -10.98 -1.17
CA PRO A 449 8.57 -10.27 -0.07
C PRO A 449 7.50 -9.83 0.94
N VAL A 450 7.74 -10.11 2.22
CA VAL A 450 6.83 -9.73 3.31
C VAL A 450 7.50 -8.59 4.07
N GLU A 451 6.82 -7.45 4.16
CA GLU A 451 7.24 -6.35 5.03
C GLU A 451 6.71 -6.63 6.44
N GLU A 452 7.42 -7.48 7.17
CA GLU A 452 7.09 -7.81 8.55
C GLU A 452 8.30 -7.55 9.43
N VAL A 453 8.05 -7.07 10.64
CA VAL A 453 9.08 -6.98 11.68
C VAL A 453 9.59 -8.37 12.03
N THR A 454 10.88 -8.51 12.28
CA THR A 454 11.44 -9.77 12.76
C THR A 454 10.93 -10.03 14.17
N VAL A 455 10.27 -11.16 14.38
CA VAL A 455 9.73 -11.58 15.68
C VAL A 455 10.54 -12.74 16.24
N LEU A 456 10.89 -12.66 17.52
CA LEU A 456 11.61 -13.68 18.26
C LEU A 456 10.87 -14.03 19.55
N GLU A 457 10.52 -15.31 19.71
CA GLU A 457 9.86 -15.79 20.90
C GLU A 457 10.85 -16.06 22.03
N VAL A 458 10.53 -15.58 23.24
CA VAL A 458 11.32 -15.77 24.46
C VAL A 458 10.65 -16.81 25.36
N ALA A 459 11.41 -17.76 25.85
CA ALA A 459 10.94 -18.75 26.80
C ALA A 459 10.85 -18.15 28.20
N THR A 460 9.69 -17.70 28.59
CA THR A 460 9.42 -17.14 29.90
C THR A 460 9.13 -18.19 30.99
N GLY A 461 9.15 -19.47 30.65
CA GLY A 461 8.83 -20.55 31.58
C GLY A 461 9.83 -20.74 32.74
N VAL A 462 11.00 -20.10 32.66
CA VAL A 462 12.00 -20.04 33.74
C VAL A 462 11.69 -18.92 34.76
N CYS A 463 10.84 -17.97 34.39
CA CYS A 463 10.44 -16.87 35.22
C CYS A 463 9.44 -17.31 36.29
N PRO A 464 9.60 -16.90 37.58
CA PRO A 464 8.57 -17.09 38.57
C PRO A 464 7.31 -16.34 38.16
N PRO A 465 6.11 -16.86 38.42
CA PRO A 465 4.88 -16.13 38.15
C PRO A 465 4.82 -14.84 38.96
N VAL A 466 4.51 -13.73 38.28
CA VAL A 466 4.27 -12.44 38.93
C VAL A 466 2.87 -12.45 39.53
N THR A 467 2.75 -12.16 40.80
CA THR A 467 1.50 -12.21 41.56
C THR A 467 1.26 -10.94 42.37
N ILE A 468 -0.02 -10.56 42.49
CA ILE A 468 -0.43 -9.51 43.42
C ILE A 468 -0.52 -10.14 44.83
N GLU A 469 0.13 -9.53 45.80
CA GLU A 469 0.13 -10.00 47.18
C GLU A 469 -0.45 -8.93 48.14
N PRO A 470 -1.18 -9.33 49.19
CA PRO A 470 -1.56 -8.43 50.26
C PRO A 470 -0.38 -8.16 51.19
N VAL A 471 -0.24 -6.92 51.62
CA VAL A 471 0.80 -6.52 52.54
C VAL A 471 0.36 -6.85 53.98
N GLY A 472 0.95 -7.91 54.55
CA GLY A 472 0.74 -8.30 55.93
C GLY A 472 -0.56 -9.05 56.23
N THR A 473 -0.88 -9.21 57.50
CA THR A 473 -2.13 -9.81 57.98
C THR A 473 -3.03 -8.74 58.56
N THR A 474 -4.24 -8.62 58.00
CA THR A 474 -5.22 -7.61 58.39
C THR A 474 -6.42 -8.25 59.09
N CYS A 475 -7.05 -7.50 60.01
CA CYS A 475 -8.29 -7.89 60.64
C CYS A 475 -9.48 -7.29 59.87
N LEU A 476 -10.64 -7.92 60.04
CA LEU A 476 -11.88 -7.40 59.49
C LEU A 476 -12.13 -5.96 59.91
N GLY A 477 -12.29 -5.06 58.96
CA GLY A 477 -12.48 -3.63 59.17
C GLY A 477 -11.19 -2.80 59.13
N ASP A 478 -10.04 -3.43 58.93
CA ASP A 478 -8.78 -2.72 58.67
C ASP A 478 -8.60 -2.51 57.14
N ASP A 479 -7.71 -1.60 56.77
CA ASP A 479 -7.31 -1.40 55.36
C ASP A 479 -6.41 -2.55 54.92
N VAL A 480 -6.62 -3.04 53.71
CA VAL A 480 -5.75 -4.04 53.07
C VAL A 480 -4.97 -3.38 51.95
N ASP A 481 -3.66 -3.35 52.10
CA ASP A 481 -2.77 -2.88 51.05
C ASP A 481 -2.41 -4.04 50.13
N LEU A 482 -2.45 -3.77 48.84
CA LEU A 482 -2.04 -4.67 47.77
C LEU A 482 -0.76 -4.16 47.12
N GLU A 483 0.16 -5.07 46.87
CA GLU A 483 1.39 -4.78 46.14
C GLU A 483 1.78 -5.91 45.18
N VAL A 484 2.64 -5.57 44.22
CA VAL A 484 3.38 -6.54 43.43
C VAL A 484 4.85 -6.40 43.83
N PRO A 485 5.39 -7.34 44.59
CA PRO A 485 6.74 -7.22 45.15
C PRO A 485 7.82 -7.01 44.10
N GLU A 486 7.67 -7.63 42.95
CA GLU A 486 8.58 -7.52 41.81
C GLU A 486 8.61 -6.09 41.24
N LEU A 487 7.47 -5.40 41.17
CA LEU A 487 7.38 -4.01 40.73
C LEU A 487 8.00 -3.03 41.71
N ILE A 488 7.72 -3.21 43.01
CA ILE A 488 8.20 -2.30 44.04
C ILE A 488 9.73 -2.31 44.13
N ASN A 489 10.35 -3.43 43.84
CA ASN A 489 11.80 -3.61 43.87
C ASN A 489 12.48 -3.25 42.54
N ASN A 490 11.71 -2.88 41.52
CA ASN A 490 12.25 -2.49 40.21
C ASN A 490 12.07 -0.99 39.94
N PRO A 491 13.10 -0.16 40.17
CA PRO A 491 13.02 1.30 40.01
C PRO A 491 12.67 1.72 38.56
N LEU A 492 13.10 0.96 37.57
CA LEU A 492 12.83 1.24 36.16
C LEU A 492 11.35 1.00 35.85
N ALA A 493 10.79 -0.12 36.26
CA ALA A 493 9.38 -0.41 36.11
C ALA A 493 8.51 0.67 36.78
N ILE A 494 8.85 1.09 38.00
CA ILE A 494 8.12 2.15 38.73
C ILE A 494 8.13 3.48 37.97
N SER A 495 9.24 3.82 37.30
CA SER A 495 9.40 5.13 36.63
C SER A 495 8.74 5.21 35.25
N LEU A 496 8.58 4.09 34.56
CA LEU A 496 8.11 4.04 33.19
C LEU A 496 6.69 3.50 33.00
N ALA A 497 6.09 2.91 34.06
CA ALA A 497 4.80 2.25 33.95
C ALA A 497 3.61 3.12 34.36
N ASN A 498 2.49 2.90 33.69
CA ASN A 498 1.17 3.31 34.13
C ASN A 498 0.46 2.12 34.76
N TYR A 499 -0.21 2.33 35.89
CA TYR A 499 -0.87 1.29 36.67
C TYR A 499 -2.34 1.60 36.83
N THR A 500 -3.20 0.62 36.55
CA THR A 500 -4.64 0.71 36.74
C THR A 500 -5.15 -0.52 37.49
N TRP A 501 -5.62 -0.33 38.70
CA TRP A 501 -6.24 -1.38 39.48
C TRP A 501 -7.75 -1.41 39.26
N THR A 502 -8.28 -2.62 39.20
CA THR A 502 -9.73 -2.86 39.18
C THR A 502 -10.10 -4.00 40.12
N GLY A 503 -11.28 -3.93 40.69
CA GLY A 503 -11.75 -4.92 41.63
C GLY A 503 -13.27 -4.91 41.78
N PRO A 504 -13.80 -5.66 42.78
CA PRO A 504 -15.23 -5.75 43.05
C PRO A 504 -15.81 -4.40 43.46
N ASN A 505 -17.15 -4.31 43.40
CA ASN A 505 -17.90 -3.12 43.82
C ASN A 505 -17.49 -1.81 43.10
N GLY A 506 -16.79 -1.91 41.92
CA GLY A 506 -16.30 -0.77 41.17
C GLY A 506 -15.00 -0.17 41.75
N PHE A 507 -14.24 -0.94 42.53
CA PHE A 507 -12.92 -0.53 43.01
C PHE A 507 -12.00 -0.19 41.84
N THR A 508 -11.36 0.97 41.93
CA THR A 508 -10.31 1.42 41.01
C THR A 508 -9.24 2.19 41.77
N ALA A 509 -7.98 1.97 41.42
CA ALA A 509 -6.85 2.73 41.97
C ALA A 509 -5.77 2.88 40.89
N ASN A 510 -4.82 3.80 41.12
CA ASN A 510 -3.67 4.03 40.26
C ASN A 510 -2.39 3.99 41.10
N GLY A 511 -1.30 3.57 40.46
CA GLY A 511 0.02 3.47 41.11
C GLY A 511 0.44 2.03 41.38
N PRO A 512 1.71 1.82 41.81
CA PRO A 512 2.29 0.49 41.98
C PRO A 512 1.70 -0.29 43.17
N THR A 513 0.96 0.39 44.06
CA THR A 513 0.24 -0.19 45.20
C THR A 513 -1.20 0.30 45.24
N ALA A 514 -2.09 -0.47 45.82
CA ALA A 514 -3.47 -0.08 46.05
C ALA A 514 -3.89 -0.41 47.51
N SER A 515 -4.86 0.34 48.05
CA SER A 515 -5.40 0.09 49.38
C SER A 515 -6.92 -0.08 49.30
N ILE A 516 -7.41 -1.15 49.93
CA ILE A 516 -8.83 -1.46 50.06
C ILE A 516 -9.23 -1.00 51.46
N PRO A 517 -9.97 0.10 51.63
CA PRO A 517 -10.29 0.63 52.93
C PRO A 517 -11.36 -0.21 53.63
N GLU A 518 -11.23 -0.36 54.95
CA GLU A 518 -12.22 -1.00 55.85
C GLU A 518 -12.72 -2.35 55.31
N ALA A 519 -11.79 -3.22 54.87
CA ALA A 519 -12.09 -4.44 54.12
C ALA A 519 -13.08 -5.37 54.86
N ASP A 520 -14.04 -5.92 54.13
CA ASP A 520 -15.02 -6.88 54.62
C ASP A 520 -14.96 -8.22 53.85
N PHE A 521 -15.78 -9.20 54.24
CA PHE A 521 -15.81 -10.50 53.57
C PHE A 521 -16.27 -10.43 52.09
N GLY A 522 -16.88 -9.34 51.67
CA GLY A 522 -17.26 -9.11 50.28
C GLY A 522 -16.10 -8.67 49.39
N ASP A 523 -15.00 -8.23 50.00
CA ASP A 523 -13.77 -7.79 49.33
C ASP A 523 -12.77 -8.95 49.14
N ALA A 524 -13.07 -10.14 49.71
CA ALA A 524 -12.26 -11.36 49.54
C ALA A 524 -12.48 -11.99 48.14
N VAL A 525 -12.03 -11.32 47.10
CA VAL A 525 -12.22 -11.70 45.70
C VAL A 525 -10.99 -11.31 44.87
N VAL A 526 -11.06 -11.54 43.56
CA VAL A 526 -9.96 -11.25 42.64
C VAL A 526 -9.85 -9.74 42.35
N TYR A 527 -8.68 -9.19 42.55
CA TYR A 527 -8.27 -7.86 42.08
C TYR A 527 -7.35 -8.02 40.88
N THR A 528 -7.44 -7.08 39.97
CA THR A 528 -6.65 -7.09 38.73
C THR A 528 -5.89 -5.77 38.64
N MET A 529 -4.63 -5.85 38.29
CA MET A 529 -3.83 -4.70 37.91
C MET A 529 -3.41 -4.80 36.45
N GLU A 530 -3.71 -3.77 35.73
CA GLU A 530 -3.15 -3.56 34.39
C GLU A 530 -1.93 -2.65 34.49
N VAL A 531 -0.81 -3.10 33.95
CA VAL A 531 0.45 -2.35 33.91
C VAL A 531 0.80 -2.10 32.47
N THR A 532 1.03 -0.85 32.08
CA THR A 532 1.45 -0.50 30.72
C THR A 532 2.84 0.13 30.76
N PHE A 533 3.77 -0.46 30.01
CA PHE A 533 5.13 0.03 29.81
C PHE A 533 5.31 0.34 28.33
N ASP A 534 5.54 1.56 27.95
CA ASP A 534 5.90 1.96 26.58
C ASP A 534 5.24 1.12 25.45
N GLY A 535 3.91 0.95 25.56
CA GLY A 535 3.12 0.14 24.64
C GLY A 535 2.92 -1.33 25.00
N LEU A 536 3.71 -1.91 25.90
CA LEU A 536 3.48 -3.26 26.44
C LEU A 536 2.42 -3.21 27.54
N THR A 537 1.45 -4.12 27.52
CA THR A 537 0.38 -4.20 28.51
C THR A 537 0.40 -5.54 29.21
N CYS A 538 0.52 -5.53 30.54
CA CYS A 538 0.42 -6.70 31.41
C CYS A 538 -0.87 -6.69 32.20
N LEU A 539 -1.49 -7.85 32.33
CA LEU A 539 -2.64 -8.06 33.18
C LEU A 539 -2.25 -9.03 34.32
N LEU A 540 -2.17 -8.52 35.53
CA LEU A 540 -1.85 -9.30 36.70
C LEU A 540 -3.11 -9.50 37.56
N SER A 541 -3.27 -10.65 38.22
CA SER A 541 -4.41 -10.93 39.08
C SER A 541 -4.00 -11.57 40.40
N THR A 542 -4.74 -11.26 41.45
CA THR A 542 -4.59 -11.96 42.74
C THR A 542 -5.07 -13.40 42.62
N ALA A 543 -4.40 -14.33 43.30
CA ALA A 543 -5.04 -15.58 43.69
C ALA A 543 -5.97 -15.31 44.90
N ASP A 544 -7.10 -16.06 45.00
CA ASP A 544 -8.15 -15.85 45.98
C ASP A 544 -7.69 -15.30 47.34
N PHE A 545 -8.22 -14.15 47.73
CA PHE A 545 -8.15 -13.62 49.07
C PHE A 545 -8.95 -14.52 50.03
N THR A 546 -8.33 -15.16 50.95
CA THR A 546 -9.01 -15.85 52.04
C THR A 546 -8.74 -15.18 53.38
#